data_009f4395194b36c327ca6ffcc22a056d
#
_entry.id   009f4395194b36c327ca6ffcc22a056d
#
_cell.length_a   1.000
_cell.length_b   1.000
_cell.length_c   1.000
_cell.angle_alpha   90.00
_cell.angle_beta   90.00
_cell.angle_gamma   90.00
#
_symmetry.space_group_name_H-M   'P 1'
#
loop_
_entity.id
_entity.type
_entity.pdbx_description
1 polymer ?
#
loop_
_entity_poly.entity_id
_entity_poly.type
_entity_poly.pdbx_seq_one_letter_code
_entity_poly.pdbx_strand_id
1 'polypeptide(L)'
;MSEDQVPERVSYYEAVGGEPTFRKLVATFYEGVAGDPVLRAVYPEQDLGPAEERLRLFLMQYWGGPTTYSEQRGHPRLRMRHAPFAIGPAERDAWLRHMTAAVDSLGLPPELQRPLLDYLHGAAEAMVNRF
;
A
#
# COMPACT_ATOMS: atom_id res chain seq x y z
N MET A 1 23.77 28.14 11.50
CA MET A 1 23.47 27.81 11.25
C MET A 1 23.56 27.19 10.89
N SER A 2 23.34 26.88 10.88
CA SER A 2 23.24 26.25 10.59
C SER A 2 22.98 25.46 10.36
N GLU A 3 23.10 25.05 10.59
CA GLU A 3 22.81 24.33 10.43
C GLU A 3 22.03 23.91 10.52
N ASP A 4 22.11 23.93 11.18
CA ASP A 4 21.21 23.94 11.38
C ASP A 4 20.31 24.30 10.79
N GLN A 5 20.76 24.52 10.51
CA GLN A 5 19.83 24.92 9.57
C GLN A 5 19.79 24.02 8.43
N VAL A 6 20.06 22.81 8.65
CA VAL A 6 19.67 21.73 7.79
C VAL A 6 18.16 21.76 7.76
N PRO A 7 17.51 21.95 6.60
CA PRO A 7 16.07 21.90 6.54
C PRO A 7 15.62 20.58 7.13
N GLU A 8 14.63 20.66 7.94
CA GLU A 8 14.01 19.48 8.48
C GLU A 8 13.64 18.56 7.33
N ARG A 9 14.04 17.32 7.41
CA ARG A 9 13.75 16.40 6.34
C ARG A 9 12.28 16.01 6.41
N VAL A 10 11.60 16.25 5.31
CA VAL A 10 10.20 15.88 5.17
C VAL A 10 10.17 14.39 4.85
N SER A 11 9.37 13.61 5.57
CA SER A 11 9.19 12.19 5.26
C SER A 11 8.48 12.05 3.93
N TYR A 12 8.62 10.88 3.31
CA TYR A 12 7.86 10.60 2.08
C TYR A 12 6.37 10.76 2.34
N TYR A 13 5.91 10.27 3.49
CA TYR A 13 4.51 10.40 3.89
C TYR A 13 4.04 11.85 3.81
N GLU A 14 4.82 12.78 4.36
CA GLU A 14 4.46 14.20 4.33
C GLU A 14 4.58 14.78 2.93
N ALA A 15 5.63 14.36 2.19
CA ALA A 15 5.90 14.90 0.87
C ALA A 15 4.77 14.64 -0.11
N VAL A 16 4.07 13.50 0.02
CA VAL A 16 2.99 13.17 -0.89
C VAL A 16 1.63 13.69 -0.43
N GLY A 17 1.56 14.31 0.75
CA GLY A 17 0.32 14.92 1.22
C GLY A 17 -0.30 14.28 2.45
N GLY A 18 0.38 13.33 3.09
CA GLY A 18 -0.08 12.75 4.34
C GLY A 18 -1.27 11.84 4.21
N GLU A 19 -2.06 11.78 5.28
CA GLU A 19 -3.17 10.83 5.39
C GLU A 19 -4.19 10.94 4.26
N PRO A 20 -4.61 12.12 3.80
CA PRO A 20 -5.60 12.17 2.72
C PRO A 20 -5.13 11.49 1.44
N THR A 21 -3.81 11.58 1.13
CA THR A 21 -3.26 10.94 -0.05
C THR A 21 -3.32 9.42 0.06
N PHE A 22 -2.91 8.88 1.21
CA PHE A 22 -2.95 7.43 1.42
C PHE A 22 -4.39 6.92 1.51
N ARG A 23 -5.30 7.71 2.05
CA ARG A 23 -6.72 7.35 2.07
C ARG A 23 -7.27 7.23 0.64
N LYS A 24 -6.96 8.20 -0.22
CA LYS A 24 -7.41 8.17 -1.61
C LYS A 24 -6.80 6.99 -2.36
N LEU A 25 -5.50 6.76 -2.16
CA LEU A 25 -4.80 5.65 -2.80
C LEU A 25 -5.49 4.33 -2.50
N VAL A 26 -5.70 4.06 -1.23
CA VAL A 26 -6.20 2.76 -0.79
C VAL A 26 -7.68 2.61 -1.15
N ALA A 27 -8.47 3.69 -1.04
CA ALA A 27 -9.88 3.65 -1.43
C ALA A 27 -10.02 3.34 -2.92
N THR A 28 -9.23 3.99 -3.77
CA THR A 28 -9.26 3.75 -5.21
C THR A 28 -8.87 2.32 -5.54
N PHE A 29 -7.83 1.81 -4.86
CA PHE A 29 -7.39 0.43 -5.05
C PHE A 29 -8.52 -0.55 -4.72
N TYR A 30 -9.18 -0.37 -3.58
CA TYR A 30 -10.23 -1.32 -3.17
C TYR A 30 -11.50 -1.20 -3.99
N GLU A 31 -11.75 -0.06 -4.62
CA GLU A 31 -12.82 0.02 -5.62
C GLU A 31 -12.54 -0.94 -6.76
N GLY A 32 -11.27 -1.01 -7.19
CA GLY A 32 -10.88 -1.96 -8.23
C GLY A 32 -11.01 -3.40 -7.77
N VAL A 33 -10.59 -3.68 -6.53
CA VAL A 33 -10.68 -5.03 -5.96
C VAL A 33 -12.13 -5.52 -5.94
N ALA A 34 -13.04 -4.65 -5.52
CA ALA A 34 -14.45 -5.03 -5.39
C ALA A 34 -15.06 -5.47 -6.71
N GLY A 35 -14.57 -4.91 -7.81
CA GLY A 35 -15.08 -5.25 -9.14
C GLY A 35 -14.26 -6.28 -9.89
N ASP A 36 -13.22 -6.86 -9.29
CA ASP A 36 -12.32 -7.79 -9.95
C ASP A 36 -12.46 -9.18 -9.31
N PRO A 37 -13.07 -10.15 -10.03
CA PRO A 37 -13.29 -11.48 -9.43
C PRO A 37 -11.99 -12.19 -9.03
N VAL A 38 -10.88 -11.96 -9.75
CA VAL A 38 -9.61 -12.60 -9.43
C VAL A 38 -9.13 -12.12 -8.06
N LEU A 39 -9.10 -10.80 -7.85
CA LEU A 39 -8.65 -10.25 -6.57
C LEU A 39 -9.69 -10.43 -5.47
N ARG A 40 -10.96 -10.23 -5.80
CA ARG A 40 -12.01 -10.31 -4.77
C ARG A 40 -11.99 -11.68 -4.09
N ALA A 41 -11.65 -12.71 -4.82
CA ALA A 41 -11.62 -14.08 -4.29
C ALA A 41 -10.51 -14.27 -3.25
N VAL A 42 -9.48 -13.44 -3.24
CA VAL A 42 -8.39 -13.55 -2.26
C VAL A 42 -8.82 -13.01 -0.89
N TYR A 43 -9.80 -12.12 -0.87
CA TYR A 43 -10.24 -11.47 0.37
C TYR A 43 -11.46 -12.23 0.92
N PRO A 44 -11.31 -12.88 2.11
CA PRO A 44 -12.41 -13.69 2.64
C PRO A 44 -13.56 -12.86 3.21
N GLU A 45 -13.31 -11.61 3.59
CA GLU A 45 -14.34 -10.77 4.20
C GLU A 45 -15.31 -10.28 3.14
N GLN A 46 -16.60 -10.22 3.48
CA GLN A 46 -17.58 -9.59 2.62
C GLN A 46 -17.41 -8.07 2.60
N ASP A 47 -17.08 -7.51 3.77
CA ASP A 47 -16.84 -6.07 3.92
C ASP A 47 -15.34 -5.81 3.79
N LEU A 48 -14.95 -5.07 2.76
CA LEU A 48 -13.55 -4.73 2.51
C LEU A 48 -13.06 -3.55 3.36
N GLY A 49 -13.93 -2.90 4.12
CA GLY A 49 -13.54 -1.76 4.95
C GLY A 49 -12.39 -2.05 5.89
N PRO A 50 -12.44 -3.13 6.67
CA PRO A 50 -11.31 -3.45 7.56
C PRO A 50 -10.00 -3.70 6.81
N ALA A 51 -10.06 -4.38 5.64
CA ALA A 51 -8.85 -4.60 4.83
C ALA A 51 -8.31 -3.27 4.31
N GLU A 52 -9.18 -2.40 3.87
CA GLU A 52 -8.79 -1.06 3.39
C GLU A 52 -8.10 -0.29 4.49
N GLU A 53 -8.64 -0.32 5.70
CA GLU A 53 -8.03 0.40 6.83
C GLU A 53 -6.66 -0.18 7.16
N ARG A 54 -6.53 -1.51 7.18
CA ARG A 54 -5.26 -2.15 7.50
C ARG A 54 -4.17 -1.74 6.49
N LEU A 55 -4.49 -1.76 5.21
CA LEU A 55 -3.52 -1.39 4.18
C LEU A 55 -3.14 0.08 4.29
N ARG A 56 -4.12 0.96 4.53
CA ARG A 56 -3.85 2.38 4.70
C ARG A 56 -2.90 2.62 5.86
N LEU A 57 -3.19 2.04 7.02
CA LEU A 57 -2.37 2.25 8.20
C LEU A 57 -0.96 1.69 8.01
N PHE A 58 -0.84 0.53 7.35
CA PHE A 58 0.46 -0.04 7.07
C PHE A 58 1.30 0.84 6.16
N LEU A 59 0.71 1.29 5.05
CA LEU A 59 1.45 2.12 4.10
C LEU A 59 1.84 3.47 4.71
N MET A 60 0.95 4.07 5.50
CA MET A 60 1.28 5.32 6.17
C MET A 60 2.50 5.14 7.07
N GLN A 61 2.52 4.07 7.86
CA GLN A 61 3.64 3.81 8.76
C GLN A 61 4.92 3.51 7.98
N TYR A 62 4.82 2.69 6.93
CA TYR A 62 6.00 2.31 6.16
C TYR A 62 6.71 3.55 5.60
N TRP A 63 5.95 4.55 5.18
CA TRP A 63 6.48 5.74 4.53
C TRP A 63 6.74 6.90 5.47
N GLY A 64 6.77 6.65 6.78
CA GLY A 64 7.19 7.65 7.76
C GLY A 64 6.08 8.39 8.46
N GLY A 65 4.85 7.91 8.34
CA GLY A 65 3.71 8.47 9.06
C GLY A 65 3.50 7.84 10.43
N PRO A 66 2.27 7.93 10.95
CA PRO A 66 1.97 7.41 12.29
C PRO A 66 2.22 5.91 12.39
N THR A 67 2.58 5.44 13.59
CA THR A 67 2.87 4.04 13.84
C THR A 67 1.64 3.28 14.35
N THR A 68 0.47 3.72 13.98
CA THR A 68 -0.80 3.14 14.42
C THR A 68 -0.90 1.66 14.08
N TYR A 69 -0.40 1.27 12.89
CA TYR A 69 -0.44 -0.13 12.49
C TYR A 69 0.27 -1.03 13.51
N SER A 70 1.52 -0.69 13.85
CA SER A 70 2.29 -1.49 14.82
C SER A 70 1.68 -1.46 16.20
N GLU A 71 1.09 -0.33 16.60
CA GLU A 71 0.45 -0.23 17.91
C GLU A 71 -0.74 -1.17 18.03
N GLN A 72 -1.47 -1.36 16.92
CA GLN A 72 -2.65 -2.22 16.93
C GLN A 72 -2.34 -3.67 16.60
N ARG A 73 -1.36 -3.94 15.73
CA ARG A 73 -1.16 -5.26 15.16
C ARG A 73 0.25 -5.82 15.33
N GLY A 74 1.20 -5.03 15.86
CA GLY A 74 2.58 -5.45 16.00
C GLY A 74 3.33 -5.41 14.68
N HIS A 75 4.38 -6.24 14.55
CA HIS A 75 5.20 -6.29 13.35
C HIS A 75 4.35 -6.71 12.14
N PRO A 76 4.53 -6.07 10.98
CA PRO A 76 3.71 -6.39 9.80
C PRO A 76 3.77 -7.83 9.35
N ARG A 77 4.96 -8.46 9.27
CA ARG A 77 5.16 -9.87 8.89
C ARG A 77 4.30 -10.23 7.68
N LEU A 78 4.47 -9.46 6.60
CA LEU A 78 3.54 -9.52 5.46
C LEU A 78 3.48 -10.90 4.83
N ARG A 79 4.64 -11.55 4.60
CA ARG A 79 4.64 -12.86 3.96
C ARG A 79 3.92 -13.90 4.82
N MET A 80 4.14 -13.85 6.14
CA MET A 80 3.48 -14.78 7.04
C MET A 80 1.96 -14.56 7.03
N ARG A 81 1.52 -13.29 7.04
CA ARG A 81 0.09 -12.99 7.06
C ARG A 81 -0.59 -13.35 5.76
N HIS A 82 0.15 -13.42 4.64
CA HIS A 82 -0.41 -13.78 3.34
C HIS A 82 -0.28 -15.27 3.03
N ALA A 83 0.48 -16.02 3.82
CA ALA A 83 0.70 -17.44 3.55
C ALA A 83 -0.59 -18.26 3.43
N PRO A 84 -1.65 -17.99 4.22
CA PRO A 84 -2.89 -18.74 4.08
C PRO A 84 -3.63 -18.53 2.76
N PHE A 85 -3.27 -17.49 1.99
CA PHE A 85 -4.00 -17.14 0.76
C PHE A 85 -3.22 -17.62 -0.45
N ALA A 86 -3.94 -18.09 -1.46
CA ALA A 86 -3.31 -18.56 -2.70
C ALA A 86 -3.01 -17.33 -3.58
N ILE A 87 -1.74 -16.95 -3.65
CA ILE A 87 -1.30 -15.78 -4.43
C ILE A 87 -0.33 -16.26 -5.49
N GLY A 88 -0.82 -16.37 -6.72
CA GLY A 88 -0.01 -16.72 -7.87
C GLY A 88 0.20 -15.52 -8.78
N PRO A 89 0.78 -15.75 -9.98
CA PRO A 89 1.02 -14.67 -10.91
C PRO A 89 -0.24 -13.92 -11.33
N ALA A 90 -1.37 -14.60 -11.47
CA ALA A 90 -2.62 -13.92 -11.87
C ALA A 90 -3.08 -12.93 -10.81
N GLU A 91 -3.02 -13.34 -9.54
CA GLU A 91 -3.40 -12.47 -8.42
C GLU A 91 -2.44 -11.31 -8.29
N ARG A 92 -1.13 -11.58 -8.42
CA ARG A 92 -0.12 -10.53 -8.39
C ARG A 92 -0.36 -9.52 -9.49
N ASP A 93 -0.60 -9.96 -10.71
CA ASP A 93 -0.78 -9.07 -11.85
C ASP A 93 -2.04 -8.22 -11.70
N ALA A 94 -3.12 -8.81 -11.22
CA ALA A 94 -4.35 -8.08 -10.96
C ALA A 94 -4.15 -7.03 -9.89
N TRP A 95 -3.47 -7.40 -8.80
CA TRP A 95 -3.16 -6.46 -7.72
C TRP A 95 -2.36 -5.27 -8.23
N LEU A 96 -1.31 -5.54 -9.02
CA LEU A 96 -0.48 -4.48 -9.55
C LEU A 96 -1.23 -3.58 -10.53
N ARG A 97 -2.12 -4.16 -11.34
CA ARG A 97 -2.91 -3.37 -12.28
C ARG A 97 -3.77 -2.34 -11.52
N HIS A 98 -4.45 -2.78 -10.49
CA HIS A 98 -5.31 -1.88 -9.72
C HIS A 98 -4.51 -0.91 -8.87
N MET A 99 -3.40 -1.37 -8.30
CA MET A 99 -2.57 -0.49 -7.48
C MET A 99 -1.89 0.58 -8.33
N THR A 100 -1.40 0.22 -9.52
CA THR A 100 -0.79 1.18 -10.42
C THR A 100 -1.80 2.25 -10.85
N ALA A 101 -3.02 1.83 -11.17
CA ALA A 101 -4.07 2.78 -11.53
C ALA A 101 -4.39 3.71 -10.36
N ALA A 102 -4.41 3.18 -9.14
CA ALA A 102 -4.67 3.98 -7.95
C ALA A 102 -3.55 5.00 -7.71
N VAL A 103 -2.29 4.59 -7.87
CA VAL A 103 -1.16 5.52 -7.75
C VAL A 103 -1.24 6.60 -8.81
N ASP A 104 -1.54 6.23 -10.06
CA ASP A 104 -1.66 7.20 -11.14
C ASP A 104 -2.75 8.24 -10.83
N SER A 105 -3.82 7.83 -10.18
CA SER A 105 -4.92 8.74 -9.86
C SER A 105 -4.53 9.82 -8.87
N LEU A 106 -3.42 9.66 -8.16
CA LEU A 106 -2.95 10.65 -7.20
C LEU A 106 -2.31 11.87 -7.86
N GLY A 107 -1.84 11.72 -9.10
CA GLY A 107 -1.20 12.83 -9.81
C GLY A 107 0.11 13.27 -9.19
N LEU A 108 0.86 12.35 -8.59
CA LEU A 108 2.13 12.68 -7.96
C LEU A 108 3.18 13.05 -9.00
N PRO A 109 4.11 13.95 -8.63
CA PRO A 109 5.28 14.17 -9.51
C PRO A 109 6.07 12.88 -9.68
N PRO A 110 6.76 12.71 -10.83
CA PRO A 110 7.48 11.45 -11.10
C PRO A 110 8.46 11.04 -10.02
N GLU A 111 9.16 11.99 -9.41
CA GLU A 111 10.15 11.68 -8.38
C GLU A 111 9.51 11.12 -7.10
N LEU A 112 8.24 11.39 -6.87
CA LEU A 112 7.50 10.81 -5.75
C LEU A 112 6.74 9.55 -6.15
N GLN A 113 6.30 9.48 -7.40
CA GLN A 113 5.56 8.31 -7.87
C GLN A 113 6.45 7.08 -8.01
N ARG A 114 7.67 7.25 -8.50
CA ARG A 114 8.56 6.12 -8.77
C ARG A 114 8.90 5.29 -7.52
N PRO A 115 9.33 5.90 -6.40
CA PRO A 115 9.63 5.09 -5.21
C PRO A 115 8.43 4.29 -4.73
N LEU A 116 7.24 4.86 -4.81
CA LEU A 116 6.03 4.19 -4.38
C LEU A 116 5.72 2.98 -5.26
N LEU A 117 5.77 3.17 -6.58
CA LEU A 117 5.54 2.07 -7.51
C LEU A 117 6.59 0.97 -7.36
N ASP A 118 7.86 1.35 -7.23
CA ASP A 118 8.94 0.37 -7.06
C ASP A 118 8.73 -0.47 -5.82
N TYR A 119 8.35 0.18 -4.72
CA TYR A 119 8.07 -0.55 -3.49
C TYR A 119 6.88 -1.51 -3.67
N LEU A 120 5.80 -1.03 -4.28
CA LEU A 120 4.59 -1.84 -4.43
C LEU A 120 4.83 -3.04 -5.35
N HIS A 121 5.63 -2.85 -6.42
CA HIS A 121 6.01 -3.97 -7.28
C HIS A 121 6.81 -5.02 -6.52
N GLY A 122 7.79 -4.60 -5.73
CA GLY A 122 8.59 -5.52 -4.94
C GLY A 122 7.78 -6.25 -3.90
N ALA A 123 6.85 -5.54 -3.25
CA ALA A 123 6.00 -6.15 -2.23
C ALA A 123 5.07 -7.20 -2.85
N ALA A 124 4.49 -6.89 -4.01
CA ALA A 124 3.60 -7.84 -4.68
C ALA A 124 4.35 -9.11 -5.07
N GLU A 125 5.56 -8.96 -5.60
CA GLU A 125 6.38 -10.11 -5.97
C GLU A 125 6.70 -10.97 -4.75
N ALA A 126 7.00 -10.32 -3.63
CA ALA A 126 7.36 -11.04 -2.40
C ALA A 126 6.19 -11.82 -1.81
N MET A 127 4.94 -11.44 -2.13
CA MET A 127 3.77 -12.13 -1.59
C MET A 127 3.36 -13.35 -2.41
N VAL A 128 3.91 -13.54 -3.62
CA VAL A 128 3.58 -14.71 -4.45
C VAL A 128 4.00 -15.98 -3.72
N ASN A 129 3.07 -16.93 -3.58
CA ASN A 129 3.30 -18.17 -2.88
C ASN A 129 2.74 -19.39 -3.64
N ARG A 130 2.27 -19.19 -4.87
CA ARG A 130 1.86 -20.27 -5.77
C ARG A 130 2.55 -20.04 -7.11
N PHE A 131 3.18 -21.08 -7.62
CA PHE A 131 3.99 -20.97 -8.84
C PHE A 131 3.53 -21.94 -9.92
#